data_d2b4694ace9f6d68441932b475b7e731
#
_entry.id   d2b4694ace9f6d68441932b475b7e731
#
_cell.length_a   1.000
_cell.length_b   1.000
_cell.length_c   1.000
_cell.angle_alpha   90.00
_cell.angle_beta   90.00
_cell.angle_gamma   90.00
#
_symmetry.space_group_name_H-M   'P 1'
#
loop_
_entity.id
_entity.type
_entity.pdbx_description
1 polymer ?
#
loop_
_entity_poly.entity_id
_entity_poly.type
_entity_poly.pdbx_seq_one_letter_code
_entity_poly.pdbx_strand_id
1 'polypeptide(L)'
;GAAHGFEISFITGDFKFGPIGRFVYPKGELRDQMKETMMQAWTSFAKTGIPNTGKSQEWKKFNSVDRSFMKLDSDEYLSIDKEMLSLEFITENVRLSPVGTLLEKCLLVQETFFNIGDYLEDEFMKWDEGACKQFDMDFERKKIETDLIEEYGSATVY
;
A
#
# COMPACT_ATOMS: atom_id res chain seq x y z
N GLY A 1 7.07 7.82 -5.06
CA GLY A 1 5.89 7.14 -4.51
C GLY A 1 6.25 6.31 -3.29
N ALA A 2 5.26 5.90 -2.52
CA ALA A 2 5.45 5.04 -1.36
C ALA A 2 5.64 3.59 -1.81
N ALA A 3 6.53 2.86 -1.14
CA ALA A 3 6.73 1.44 -1.32
C ALA A 3 6.87 0.76 0.04
N HIS A 4 6.60 -0.53 0.10
CA HIS A 4 6.65 -1.31 1.34
C HIS A 4 8.02 -1.20 2.02
N GLY A 5 8.03 -0.86 3.31
CA GLY A 5 9.23 -0.75 4.14
C GLY A 5 10.03 0.55 3.96
N PHE A 6 9.70 1.40 3.00
CA PHE A 6 10.44 2.64 2.76
C PHE A 6 10.21 3.68 3.85
N GLU A 7 9.11 3.59 4.58
CA GLU A 7 8.82 4.44 5.72
C GLU A 7 9.80 4.24 6.90
N ILE A 8 10.38 3.05 7.04
CA ILE A 8 11.26 2.70 8.14
C ILE A 8 12.46 3.65 8.23
N SER A 9 13.07 3.98 7.09
CA SER A 9 14.19 4.92 7.03
C SER A 9 13.82 6.33 7.54
N PHE A 10 12.60 6.77 7.29
CA PHE A 10 12.11 8.06 7.79
C PHE A 10 11.81 8.02 9.28
N ILE A 11 11.25 6.90 9.79
CA ILE A 11 10.93 6.72 11.21
C ILE A 11 12.20 6.62 12.07
N THR A 12 13.22 5.89 11.56
CA THR A 12 14.48 5.66 12.29
C THR A 12 15.52 6.76 12.05
N GLY A 13 15.36 7.54 10.99
CA GLY A 13 16.36 8.51 10.54
C GLY A 13 17.60 7.89 9.89
N ASP A 14 17.59 6.57 9.65
CA ASP A 14 18.70 5.87 8.99
C ASP A 14 18.36 5.56 7.52
N PHE A 15 19.08 6.19 6.62
CA PHE A 15 18.94 6.06 5.17
C PHE A 15 20.02 5.18 4.53
N LYS A 16 20.67 4.33 5.31
CA LYS A 16 21.68 3.38 4.81
C LYS A 16 21.01 2.18 4.17
N PHE A 17 20.57 2.34 2.94
CA PHE A 17 19.89 1.32 2.14
C PHE A 17 20.81 0.74 1.05
N GLY A 18 22.03 0.38 1.43
CA GLY A 18 23.03 -0.16 0.52
C GLY A 18 23.33 0.78 -0.67
N PRO A 19 23.81 0.25 -1.80
CA PRO A 19 24.20 1.05 -2.97
C PRO A 19 23.06 1.83 -3.62
N ILE A 20 21.81 1.35 -3.48
CA ILE A 20 20.63 2.00 -4.07
C ILE A 20 20.04 3.10 -3.19
N GLY A 21 20.44 3.21 -1.92
CA GLY A 21 19.88 4.16 -0.97
C GLY A 21 19.87 5.61 -1.45
N ARG A 22 20.90 6.02 -2.19
CA ARG A 22 20.97 7.37 -2.76
C ARG A 22 19.91 7.67 -3.84
N PHE A 23 19.39 6.63 -4.48
CA PHE A 23 18.34 6.76 -5.51
C PHE A 23 16.95 6.68 -4.87
N VAL A 24 16.80 5.83 -3.86
CA VAL A 24 15.53 5.65 -3.14
C VAL A 24 15.27 6.83 -2.19
N TYR A 25 16.31 7.32 -1.52
CA TYR A 25 16.26 8.43 -0.56
C TYR A 25 17.23 9.54 -0.94
N PRO A 26 16.99 10.26 -2.05
CA PRO A 26 17.87 11.35 -2.46
C PRO A 26 17.98 12.39 -1.35
N LYS A 27 19.21 12.83 -1.06
CA LYS A 27 19.47 13.86 -0.06
C LYS A 27 18.81 15.17 -0.48
N GLY A 28 18.20 15.86 0.45
CA GLY A 28 17.59 17.16 0.22
C GLY A 28 16.64 17.56 1.33
N GLU A 29 16.20 18.79 1.28
CA GLU A 29 15.35 19.41 2.28
C GLU A 29 14.03 18.64 2.46
N LEU A 30 13.38 18.22 1.36
CA LEU A 30 12.11 17.48 1.40
C LEU A 30 12.23 16.16 2.15
N ARG A 31 13.33 15.41 1.94
CA ARG A 31 13.60 14.19 2.69
C ARG A 31 13.77 14.48 4.18
N ASP A 32 14.50 15.53 4.51
CA ASP A 32 14.79 15.84 5.91
C ASP A 32 13.55 16.39 6.63
N GLN A 33 12.69 17.16 5.97
CA GLN A 33 11.36 17.55 6.47
C GLN A 33 10.47 16.32 6.73
N MET A 34 10.37 15.41 5.78
CA MET A 34 9.59 14.18 5.92
C MET A 34 10.10 13.33 7.09
N LYS A 35 11.42 13.17 7.21
CA LYS A 35 12.05 12.48 8.35
C LYS A 35 11.64 13.12 9.68
N GLU A 36 11.77 14.43 9.82
CA GLU A 36 11.43 15.13 11.06
C GLU A 36 9.96 14.94 11.42
N THR A 37 9.07 15.12 10.45
CA THR A 37 7.62 14.94 10.60
C THR A 37 7.29 13.52 11.09
N MET A 38 7.84 12.49 10.45
CA MET A 38 7.58 11.10 10.80
C MET A 38 8.19 10.72 12.15
N MET A 39 9.45 11.05 12.40
CA MET A 39 10.09 10.79 13.71
C MET A 39 9.32 11.45 14.85
N GLN A 40 8.87 12.67 14.69
CA GLN A 40 8.09 13.37 15.70
C GLN A 40 6.72 12.71 15.92
N ALA A 41 6.01 12.34 14.84
CA ALA A 41 4.71 11.69 14.93
C ALA A 41 4.81 10.33 15.67
N TRP A 42 5.77 9.49 15.31
CA TRP A 42 5.98 8.19 15.95
C TRP A 42 6.44 8.32 17.41
N THR A 43 7.35 9.27 17.67
CA THR A 43 7.84 9.51 19.03
C THR A 43 6.73 10.05 19.95
N SER A 44 5.90 10.96 19.45
CA SER A 44 4.77 11.49 20.25
C SER A 44 3.73 10.39 20.50
N PHE A 45 3.41 9.60 19.49
CA PHE A 45 2.49 8.47 19.63
C PHE A 45 2.99 7.45 20.66
N ALA A 46 4.27 7.07 20.60
CA ALA A 46 4.87 6.14 21.55
C ALA A 46 4.82 6.64 23.01
N LYS A 47 4.92 7.96 23.22
CA LYS A 47 4.89 8.58 24.56
C LYS A 47 3.48 8.83 25.08
N THR A 48 2.54 9.18 24.21
CA THR A 48 1.24 9.74 24.65
C THR A 48 0.03 8.99 24.08
N GLY A 49 0.22 8.09 23.13
CA GLY A 49 -0.85 7.47 22.35
C GLY A 49 -1.50 8.40 21.29
N ILE A 50 -0.95 9.60 21.11
CA ILE A 50 -1.47 10.59 20.17
C ILE A 50 -0.33 11.00 19.23
N PRO A 51 -0.46 10.76 17.90
CA PRO A 51 0.54 11.19 16.95
C PRO A 51 0.48 12.72 16.77
N ASN A 52 1.65 13.35 16.73
CA ASN A 52 1.78 14.79 16.50
C ASN A 52 2.98 15.03 15.56
N THR A 53 2.73 15.62 14.43
CA THR A 53 3.76 15.91 13.41
C THR A 53 4.58 17.16 13.71
N GLY A 54 4.20 17.93 14.74
CA GLY A 54 4.79 19.25 15.03
C GLY A 54 4.32 20.36 14.06
N LYS A 55 3.42 20.02 13.16
CA LYS A 55 2.83 20.96 12.19
C LYS A 55 1.41 21.36 12.59
N SER A 56 0.80 22.25 11.83
CA SER A 56 -0.54 22.79 12.13
C SER A 56 -1.67 21.77 11.96
N GLN A 57 -1.46 20.73 11.17
CA GLN A 57 -2.48 19.70 10.93
C GLN A 57 -2.56 18.74 12.12
N GLU A 58 -3.73 18.66 12.73
CA GLU A 58 -4.02 17.70 13.79
C GLU A 58 -4.27 16.30 13.21
N TRP A 59 -3.49 15.31 13.62
CA TRP A 59 -3.74 13.92 13.25
C TRP A 59 -4.88 13.35 14.10
N LYS A 60 -6.06 13.36 13.55
CA LYS A 60 -7.28 12.88 14.23
C LYS A 60 -7.28 11.37 14.37
N LYS A 61 -7.92 10.88 15.44
CA LYS A 61 -8.21 9.48 15.60
C LYS A 61 -9.12 9.00 14.46
N PHE A 62 -8.74 7.90 13.81
CA PHE A 62 -9.57 7.28 12.80
C PHE A 62 -10.95 6.87 13.36
N ASN A 63 -11.97 7.11 12.58
CA ASN A 63 -13.30 6.56 12.80
C ASN A 63 -13.93 6.15 11.46
N SER A 64 -14.83 5.16 11.50
CA SER A 64 -15.42 4.57 10.30
C SER A 64 -16.38 5.49 9.54
N VAL A 65 -16.82 6.57 10.14
CA VAL A 65 -17.75 7.55 9.54
C VAL A 65 -16.96 8.63 8.79
N ASP A 66 -15.99 9.26 9.45
CA ASP A 66 -15.18 10.34 8.87
C ASP A 66 -14.08 9.79 7.94
N ARG A 67 -13.52 8.62 8.26
CA ARG A 67 -12.48 7.91 7.51
C ARG A 67 -11.29 8.80 7.09
N SER A 68 -11.02 9.84 7.89
CA SER A 68 -9.89 10.74 7.64
C SER A 68 -8.58 10.08 8.04
N PHE A 69 -7.53 10.35 7.29
CA PHE A 69 -6.17 9.90 7.58
C PHE A 69 -5.17 11.01 7.31
N MET A 70 -4.00 10.91 7.93
CA MET A 70 -2.89 11.82 7.65
C MET A 70 -2.13 11.32 6.42
N LYS A 71 -2.13 12.11 5.36
CA LYS A 71 -1.24 11.92 4.23
C LYS A 71 0.12 12.50 4.59
N LEU A 72 1.07 11.62 4.88
CA LEU A 72 2.43 12.01 5.22
C LEU A 72 3.21 12.36 3.95
N ASP A 73 3.72 13.58 3.91
CA ASP A 73 4.50 14.10 2.81
C ASP A 73 5.46 15.18 3.33
N SER A 74 6.21 15.87 2.46
CA SER A 74 6.91 17.08 2.84
C SER A 74 5.93 18.17 3.28
N ASP A 75 6.42 19.16 4.02
CA ASP A 75 5.59 20.17 4.71
C ASP A 75 4.50 20.78 3.84
N GLU A 76 4.79 21.04 2.57
CA GLU A 76 3.85 21.66 1.62
C GLU A 76 2.67 20.75 1.26
N TYR A 77 2.90 19.43 1.26
CA TYR A 77 1.94 18.41 0.84
C TYR A 77 1.37 17.58 1.99
N LEU A 78 1.81 17.86 3.24
CA LEU A 78 1.25 17.25 4.44
C LEU A 78 -0.21 17.67 4.61
N SER A 79 -1.12 16.72 4.61
CA SER A 79 -2.55 17.01 4.64
C SER A 79 -3.37 15.96 5.38
N ILE A 80 -4.57 16.35 5.81
CA ILE A 80 -5.62 15.41 6.19
C ILE A 80 -6.42 15.10 4.93
N ASP A 81 -6.47 13.84 4.58
CA ASP A 81 -7.23 13.35 3.42
C ASP A 81 -8.41 12.48 3.88
N LYS A 82 -9.41 12.37 3.02
CA LYS A 82 -10.62 11.56 3.21
C LYS A 82 -10.84 10.68 2.00
N GLU A 83 -9.89 9.87 1.69
CA GLU A 83 -10.03 8.97 0.57
C GLU A 83 -10.96 7.81 0.94
N MET A 84 -12.05 7.70 0.20
CA MET A 84 -13.05 6.65 0.36
C MET A 84 -12.65 5.40 -0.43
N LEU A 85 -11.48 4.85 -0.12
CA LEU A 85 -11.08 3.56 -0.68
C LEU A 85 -12.00 2.47 -0.12
N SER A 86 -13.05 2.15 -0.85
CA SER A 86 -13.84 0.97 -0.60
C SER A 86 -13.32 -0.20 -1.43
N LEU A 87 -13.62 -1.42 -0.99
CA LEU A 87 -13.31 -2.62 -1.76
C LEU A 87 -13.94 -2.56 -3.16
N GLU A 88 -15.17 -2.07 -3.24
CA GLU A 88 -15.88 -1.84 -4.51
C GLU A 88 -15.13 -0.85 -5.41
N PHE A 89 -14.68 0.28 -4.86
CA PHE A 89 -13.90 1.25 -5.62
C PHE A 89 -12.60 0.65 -6.17
N ILE A 90 -11.87 -0.11 -5.35
CA ILE A 90 -10.61 -0.73 -5.76
C ILE A 90 -10.85 -1.75 -6.87
N THR A 91 -11.80 -2.66 -6.68
CA THR A 91 -12.08 -3.73 -7.65
C THR A 91 -12.69 -3.20 -8.95
N GLU A 92 -13.47 -2.11 -8.89
CA GLU A 92 -13.98 -1.42 -10.07
C GLU A 92 -12.85 -0.76 -10.88
N ASN A 93 -11.88 -0.14 -10.22
CA ASN A 93 -10.70 0.39 -10.92
C ASN A 93 -9.88 -0.70 -11.61
N VAL A 94 -9.77 -1.88 -11.02
CA VAL A 94 -9.15 -3.04 -11.69
C VAL A 94 -9.96 -3.45 -12.91
N ARG A 95 -11.28 -3.53 -12.79
CA ARG A 95 -12.18 -3.87 -13.90
C ARG A 95 -12.03 -2.91 -15.07
N LEU A 96 -12.03 -1.61 -14.79
CA LEU A 96 -11.96 -0.55 -15.81
C LEU A 96 -10.53 -0.31 -16.34
N SER A 97 -9.51 -0.89 -15.72
CA SER A 97 -8.13 -0.72 -16.16
C SER A 97 -7.97 -1.16 -17.63
N PRO A 98 -7.34 -0.33 -18.47
CA PRO A 98 -7.01 -0.73 -19.84
C PRO A 98 -5.81 -1.70 -19.90
N VAL A 99 -5.15 -1.94 -18.77
CA VAL A 99 -3.94 -2.77 -18.66
C VAL A 99 -4.30 -4.10 -18.03
N GLY A 100 -3.62 -5.14 -18.46
CA GLY A 100 -3.77 -6.49 -17.96
C GLY A 100 -4.84 -7.32 -18.69
N THR A 101 -4.60 -8.62 -18.75
CA THR A 101 -5.56 -9.63 -19.21
C THR A 101 -6.66 -9.85 -18.17
N LEU A 102 -7.73 -10.52 -18.52
CA LEU A 102 -8.77 -10.87 -17.57
C LEU A 102 -8.24 -11.76 -16.44
N LEU A 103 -7.35 -12.70 -16.73
CA LEU A 103 -6.70 -13.53 -15.71
C LEU A 103 -5.91 -12.69 -14.70
N GLU A 104 -5.07 -11.76 -15.18
CA GLU A 104 -4.31 -10.87 -14.30
C GLU A 104 -5.22 -10.00 -13.43
N LYS A 105 -6.32 -9.49 -13.99
CA LYS A 105 -7.33 -8.76 -13.21
C LYS A 105 -7.98 -9.64 -12.15
N CYS A 106 -8.33 -10.88 -12.50
CA CYS A 106 -8.90 -11.84 -11.53
C CYS A 106 -7.92 -12.16 -10.39
N LEU A 107 -6.63 -12.31 -10.69
CA LEU A 107 -5.59 -12.51 -9.68
C LEU A 107 -5.48 -11.31 -8.72
N LEU A 108 -5.42 -10.08 -9.27
CA LEU A 108 -5.36 -8.85 -8.47
C LEU A 108 -6.60 -8.68 -7.58
N VAL A 109 -7.77 -8.96 -8.12
CA VAL A 109 -9.03 -8.87 -7.35
C VAL A 109 -9.11 -9.94 -6.29
N GLN A 110 -8.69 -11.17 -6.57
CA GLN A 110 -8.61 -12.23 -5.57
C GLN A 110 -7.68 -11.85 -4.41
N GLU A 111 -6.49 -11.32 -4.70
CA GLU A 111 -5.57 -10.82 -3.66
C GLU A 111 -6.19 -9.68 -2.84
N THR A 112 -6.94 -8.80 -3.50
CA THR A 112 -7.63 -7.72 -2.80
C THR A 112 -8.64 -8.27 -1.79
N PHE A 113 -9.48 -9.23 -2.19
CA PHE A 113 -10.46 -9.88 -1.30
C PHE A 113 -9.80 -10.74 -0.22
N PHE A 114 -8.67 -11.37 -0.52
CA PHE A 114 -7.94 -12.21 0.43
C PHE A 114 -7.30 -11.39 1.56
N ASN A 115 -6.79 -10.21 1.26
CA ASN A 115 -6.00 -9.40 2.20
C ASN A 115 -6.83 -8.47 3.11
N ILE A 116 -8.16 -8.51 3.07
CA ILE A 116 -9.04 -7.69 3.90
C ILE A 116 -9.40 -8.30 5.26
N GLY A 117 -8.77 -9.40 5.63
CA GLY A 117 -9.02 -10.15 6.88
C GLY A 117 -9.70 -11.48 6.61
N ASP A 118 -11.03 -11.52 6.53
CA ASP A 118 -11.75 -12.73 6.14
C ASP A 118 -11.88 -12.78 4.61
N TYR A 119 -11.45 -13.87 3.99
CA TYR A 119 -11.57 -14.03 2.55
C TYR A 119 -13.05 -14.10 2.13
N LEU A 120 -13.45 -13.16 1.27
CA LEU A 120 -14.82 -13.03 0.78
C LEU A 120 -14.95 -13.74 -0.58
N GLU A 121 -14.91 -15.07 -0.57
CA GLU A 121 -14.97 -15.90 -1.78
C GLU A 121 -16.24 -15.67 -2.61
N ASP A 122 -17.38 -15.59 -1.94
CA ASP A 122 -18.66 -15.34 -2.62
C ASP A 122 -18.71 -14.01 -3.35
N GLU A 123 -18.07 -12.97 -2.82
CA GLU A 123 -17.99 -11.66 -3.44
C GLU A 123 -17.00 -11.69 -4.62
N PHE A 124 -15.85 -12.34 -4.47
CA PHE A 124 -14.93 -12.57 -5.56
C PHE A 124 -15.59 -13.31 -6.72
N MET A 125 -16.33 -14.38 -6.43
CA MET A 125 -17.02 -15.18 -7.44
C MET A 125 -18.17 -14.45 -8.16
N LYS A 126 -18.64 -13.33 -7.61
CA LYS A 126 -19.65 -12.46 -8.26
C LYS A 126 -19.02 -11.31 -9.05
N TRP A 127 -17.75 -11.01 -8.81
CA TRP A 127 -17.07 -9.88 -9.44
C TRP A 127 -17.13 -9.98 -10.97
N ASP A 128 -17.40 -8.83 -11.61
CA ASP A 128 -17.55 -8.68 -13.08
C ASP A 128 -18.46 -9.77 -13.69
N GLU A 129 -19.67 -9.91 -13.11
CA GLU A 129 -20.68 -10.91 -13.52
C GLU A 129 -20.18 -12.36 -13.43
N GLY A 130 -19.17 -12.62 -12.62
CA GLY A 130 -18.55 -13.93 -12.43
C GLY A 130 -17.52 -14.29 -13.51
N ALA A 131 -16.92 -13.30 -14.14
CA ALA A 131 -15.93 -13.50 -15.20
C ALA A 131 -14.72 -14.35 -14.74
N CYS A 132 -14.37 -14.32 -13.46
CA CYS A 132 -13.25 -15.11 -12.93
C CYS A 132 -13.55 -16.60 -12.77
N LYS A 133 -14.80 -17.03 -12.82
CA LYS A 133 -15.19 -18.46 -12.65
C LYS A 133 -14.62 -19.39 -13.73
N GLN A 134 -14.20 -18.84 -14.86
CA GLN A 134 -13.60 -19.62 -15.94
C GLN A 134 -12.16 -20.06 -15.66
N PHE A 135 -11.53 -19.53 -14.62
CA PHE A 135 -10.16 -19.83 -14.25
C PHE A 135 -10.12 -20.69 -12.98
N ASP A 136 -9.26 -21.67 -12.95
CA ASP A 136 -8.81 -22.34 -11.72
C ASP A 136 -7.70 -21.45 -11.10
N MET A 137 -8.09 -20.60 -10.16
CA MET A 137 -7.19 -19.59 -9.59
C MET A 137 -6.01 -20.21 -8.86
N ASP A 138 -6.18 -21.36 -8.22
CA ASP A 138 -5.08 -22.06 -7.52
C ASP A 138 -4.07 -22.64 -8.52
N PHE A 139 -4.57 -23.19 -9.61
CA PHE A 139 -3.73 -23.67 -10.70
C PHE A 139 -2.94 -22.53 -11.36
N GLU A 140 -3.61 -21.42 -11.70
CA GLU A 140 -2.97 -20.27 -12.37
C GLU A 140 -1.91 -19.63 -11.47
N ARG A 141 -2.19 -19.48 -10.17
CA ARG A 141 -1.22 -18.97 -9.19
C ARG A 141 0.02 -19.84 -9.11
N LYS A 142 -0.17 -21.16 -9.00
CA LYS A 142 0.92 -22.12 -8.90
C LYS A 142 1.77 -22.17 -10.17
N LYS A 143 1.15 -21.98 -11.31
CA LYS A 143 1.84 -21.87 -12.60
C LYS A 143 2.74 -20.63 -12.62
N ILE A 144 2.22 -19.45 -12.22
CA ILE A 144 3.00 -18.21 -12.15
C ILE A 144 4.19 -18.38 -11.19
N GLU A 145 3.99 -18.96 -10.01
CA GLU A 145 5.08 -19.24 -9.07
C GLU A 145 6.16 -20.12 -9.70
N THR A 146 5.76 -21.15 -10.43
CA THR A 146 6.68 -22.05 -11.13
C THR A 146 7.48 -21.32 -12.21
N ASP A 147 6.79 -20.54 -13.04
CA ASP A 147 7.41 -19.76 -14.12
C ASP A 147 8.42 -18.73 -13.54
N LEU A 148 8.09 -18.07 -12.42
CA LEU A 148 8.99 -17.14 -11.73
C LEU A 148 10.23 -17.86 -11.15
N ILE A 149 10.05 -19.04 -10.57
CA ILE A 149 11.17 -19.84 -10.05
C ILE A 149 12.10 -20.28 -11.19
N GLU A 150 11.54 -20.68 -12.31
CA GLU A 150 12.33 -21.10 -13.49
C GLU A 150 13.09 -19.91 -14.10
N GLU A 151 12.47 -18.73 -14.19
CA GLU A 151 13.08 -17.55 -14.83
C GLU A 151 14.04 -16.81 -13.90
N TYR A 152 13.71 -16.65 -12.62
CA TYR A 152 14.44 -15.80 -11.67
C TYR A 152 15.09 -16.56 -10.51
N GLY A 153 14.88 -17.87 -10.41
CA GLY A 153 15.38 -18.68 -9.29
C GLY A 153 14.60 -18.51 -7.98
N SER A 154 13.55 -17.70 -7.95
CA SER A 154 12.69 -17.44 -6.79
C SER A 154 11.32 -16.94 -7.21
N ALA A 155 10.26 -17.37 -6.52
CA ALA A 155 8.92 -16.78 -6.65
C ALA A 155 8.79 -15.46 -5.86
N THR A 156 9.77 -15.11 -5.03
CA THR A 156 9.79 -13.88 -4.23
C THR A 156 10.62 -12.84 -4.97
N VAL A 157 9.97 -11.81 -5.46
CA VAL A 157 10.63 -10.62 -5.99
C VAL A 157 10.94 -9.71 -4.80
N TYR A 158 12.24 -9.52 -4.52
CA TYR A 158 12.71 -8.62 -3.46
C TYR A 158 12.78 -7.18 -3.96
#